data_06fd56466adc1a2206565f572441c5fa
#
_entry.id   06fd56466adc1a2206565f572441c5fa
#
_cell.length_a   1.000
_cell.length_b   1.000
_cell.length_c   1.000
_cell.angle_alpha   90.00
_cell.angle_beta   90.00
_cell.angle_gamma   90.00
#
_symmetry.space_group_name_H-M   'P 1'
#
loop_
_entity.id
_entity.type
_entity.pdbx_description
1 polymer ?
#
loop_
_entity_poly.entity_id
_entity_poly.type
_entity_poly.pdbx_seq_one_letter_code
_entity_poly.pdbx_strand_id
1 'polypeptide(L)'
;MEPEGDVTNPAALDPQALGFMCGIEVHQQLATGKLHSRQPGELHDITIDTLPDDWKRYERKLRSSSGESGEVDIAARFEERRNRSFVYCQAPNAGLIELDEQPPLPHDSNALEIALTVSGMLSAHPVPLLQTMRKTVVDGSNTSGFQRTTRVATDGGLETENGP
;
A
#
# COMPACT_ATOMS: atom_id res chain seq x y z
N MET A 1 -33.78 -5.71 16.80
CA MET A 1 -33.26 -7.00 17.25
C MET A 1 -32.03 -6.68 18.09
N GLU A 2 -32.12 -6.86 19.40
CA GLU A 2 -30.95 -6.65 20.27
C GLU A 2 -29.94 -7.78 19.98
N PRO A 3 -28.63 -7.50 20.01
CA PRO A 3 -27.62 -8.53 19.78
C PRO A 3 -27.73 -9.58 20.90
N GLU A 4 -27.90 -10.85 20.52
CA GLU A 4 -27.86 -11.96 21.45
C GLU A 4 -26.40 -12.13 21.92
N GLY A 5 -26.13 -11.80 23.14
CA GLY A 5 -24.85 -12.02 23.80
C GLY A 5 -24.47 -10.91 24.77
N ASP A 6 -23.64 -11.26 25.72
CA ASP A 6 -23.07 -10.30 26.66
C ASP A 6 -21.89 -9.56 25.99
N VAL A 7 -22.15 -8.35 25.52
CA VAL A 7 -21.16 -7.50 24.85
C VAL A 7 -19.97 -7.11 25.73
N THR A 8 -20.05 -7.38 27.03
CA THR A 8 -18.95 -7.13 27.98
C THR A 8 -17.99 -8.32 28.08
N ASN A 9 -18.38 -9.50 27.58
CA ASN A 9 -17.58 -10.70 27.57
C ASN A 9 -17.28 -11.16 26.14
N PRO A 10 -16.12 -10.87 25.55
CA PRO A 10 -15.78 -11.25 24.18
C PRO A 10 -15.91 -12.76 23.88
N ALA A 11 -15.74 -13.61 24.89
CA ALA A 11 -15.86 -15.06 24.73
C ALA A 11 -17.32 -15.54 24.59
N ALA A 12 -18.30 -14.67 24.88
CA ALA A 12 -19.71 -14.96 24.74
C ALA A 12 -20.33 -14.44 23.44
N LEU A 13 -19.55 -13.74 22.62
CA LEU A 13 -20.01 -13.20 21.34
C LEU A 13 -19.99 -14.30 20.28
N ASP A 14 -21.10 -14.45 19.57
CA ASP A 14 -21.17 -15.30 18.38
C ASP A 14 -20.86 -14.46 17.13
N PRO A 15 -19.71 -14.67 16.46
CA PRO A 15 -19.34 -13.92 15.28
C PRO A 15 -20.35 -14.02 14.13
N GLN A 16 -21.00 -15.17 13.97
CA GLN A 16 -22.00 -15.37 12.91
C GLN A 16 -23.27 -14.59 13.18
N ALA A 17 -23.76 -14.60 14.42
CA ALA A 17 -24.94 -13.84 14.82
C ALA A 17 -24.69 -12.31 14.70
N LEU A 18 -23.45 -11.88 14.90
CA LEU A 18 -23.05 -10.48 14.73
C LEU A 18 -22.83 -10.08 13.27
N GLY A 19 -22.82 -11.03 12.33
CA GLY A 19 -22.45 -10.78 10.93
C GLY A 19 -20.98 -10.33 10.80
N PHE A 20 -20.10 -10.81 11.68
CA PHE A 20 -18.69 -10.43 11.66
C PHE A 20 -18.03 -10.91 10.38
N MET A 21 -17.38 -10.00 9.68
CA MET A 21 -16.55 -10.29 8.52
C MET A 21 -15.19 -9.65 8.71
N CYS A 22 -14.14 -10.36 8.34
CA CYS A 22 -12.78 -9.84 8.32
C CYS A 22 -12.12 -10.15 6.98
N GLY A 23 -11.17 -9.31 6.60
CA GLY A 23 -10.29 -9.53 5.45
C GLY A 23 -8.84 -9.46 5.89
N ILE A 24 -8.00 -10.20 5.20
CA ILE A 24 -6.56 -10.19 5.40
C ILE A 24 -5.91 -9.60 4.15
N GLU A 25 -5.07 -8.60 4.33
CA GLU A 25 -4.21 -8.06 3.28
C GLU A 25 -2.80 -8.61 3.48
N VAL A 26 -2.26 -9.25 2.45
CA VAL A 26 -0.91 -9.82 2.48
C VAL A 26 -0.05 -9.09 1.46
N HIS A 27 1.11 -8.60 1.88
CA HIS A 27 2.09 -7.99 1.03
C HIS A 27 3.26 -8.95 0.81
N GLN A 28 3.53 -9.28 -0.45
CA GLN A 28 4.67 -10.09 -0.85
C GLN A 28 5.55 -9.30 -1.81
N GLN A 29 6.78 -9.02 -1.41
CA GLN A 29 7.74 -8.43 -2.32
C GLN A 29 8.26 -9.47 -3.29
N LEU A 30 8.33 -9.12 -4.57
CA LEU A 30 8.85 -9.97 -5.63
C LEU A 30 10.33 -9.66 -5.87
N ALA A 31 11.09 -10.68 -6.28
CA ALA A 31 12.50 -10.55 -6.70
C ALA A 31 12.57 -10.01 -8.15
N THR A 32 11.95 -8.87 -8.39
CA THR A 32 11.89 -8.20 -9.70
C THR A 32 12.30 -6.74 -9.54
N GLY A 33 12.33 -6.00 -10.64
CA GLY A 33 12.31 -4.54 -10.59
C GLY A 33 11.02 -4.01 -9.96
N LYS A 34 11.02 -2.76 -9.54
CA LYS A 34 9.81 -2.08 -9.07
C LYS A 34 8.82 -1.93 -10.21
N LEU A 35 7.54 -2.10 -9.92
CA LEU A 35 6.47 -2.23 -10.90
C LEU A 35 6.44 -1.14 -11.97
N HIS A 36 6.70 0.11 -11.61
CA HIS A 36 6.56 1.28 -12.48
C HIS A 36 7.83 2.10 -12.61
N SER A 37 8.97 1.58 -12.16
CA SER A 37 10.27 2.20 -12.33
C SER A 37 11.28 1.14 -12.74
N ARG A 38 12.46 1.57 -13.20
CA ARG A 38 13.55 0.64 -13.55
C ARG A 38 14.49 0.36 -12.37
N GLN A 39 14.00 0.63 -11.17
CA GLN A 39 14.74 0.42 -9.95
C GLN A 39 14.77 -1.05 -9.57
N PRO A 40 15.89 -1.56 -9.04
CA PRO A 40 15.90 -2.88 -8.44
C PRO A 40 14.93 -2.91 -7.25
N GLY A 41 14.29 -4.06 -7.06
CA GLY A 41 13.39 -4.32 -5.93
C GLY A 41 14.12 -4.72 -4.65
N GLU A 42 15.37 -4.33 -4.48
CA GLU A 42 16.17 -4.68 -3.30
C GLU A 42 15.61 -4.04 -2.03
N LEU A 43 15.56 -4.82 -0.97
CA LEU A 43 15.29 -4.33 0.37
C LEU A 43 16.59 -3.83 0.99
N HIS A 44 16.54 -2.62 1.52
CA HIS A 44 17.65 -2.04 2.25
C HIS A 44 17.24 -1.94 3.73
N ASP A 45 17.95 -2.64 4.60
CA ASP A 45 17.83 -2.48 6.05
C ASP A 45 18.67 -1.29 6.51
N ILE A 46 18.22 -0.09 6.11
CA ILE A 46 18.90 1.18 6.34
C ILE A 46 18.01 2.07 7.19
N THR A 47 18.59 2.60 8.25
CA THR A 47 17.99 3.63 9.09
C THR A 47 18.57 4.99 8.74
N ILE A 48 17.96 6.06 9.26
CA ILE A 48 18.47 7.42 9.07
C ILE A 48 19.87 7.62 9.65
N ASP A 49 20.20 6.84 10.69
CA ASP A 49 21.49 6.91 11.38
C ASP A 49 22.57 6.08 10.68
N THR A 50 22.16 5.15 9.80
CA THR A 50 23.05 4.27 9.04
C THR A 50 22.98 4.58 7.54
N LEU A 51 22.54 5.78 7.18
CA LEU A 51 22.38 6.18 5.79
C LEU A 51 23.75 6.23 5.10
N PRO A 52 23.96 5.52 3.97
CA PRO A 52 25.19 5.60 3.19
C PRO A 52 25.45 7.02 2.66
N ASP A 53 26.72 7.39 2.54
CA ASP A 53 27.14 8.73 2.14
C ASP A 53 26.69 9.12 0.71
N ASP A 54 26.44 8.15 -0.14
CA ASP A 54 25.99 8.35 -1.52
C ASP A 54 24.48 8.49 -1.66
N TRP A 55 23.73 8.31 -0.57
CA TRP A 55 22.29 8.55 -0.56
C TRP A 55 21.99 10.02 -0.37
N LYS A 56 20.94 10.47 -1.04
CA LYS A 56 20.44 11.84 -0.88
C LYS A 56 19.39 11.89 0.21
N ARG A 57 19.42 12.97 0.97
CA ARG A 57 18.46 13.25 2.02
C ARG A 57 17.70 14.53 1.70
N TYR A 58 16.38 14.45 1.78
CA TYR A 58 15.49 15.59 1.60
C TYR A 58 14.60 15.73 2.83
N GLU A 59 14.40 16.95 3.28
CA GLU A 59 13.45 17.25 4.34
C GLU A 59 12.30 18.05 3.76
N ARG A 60 11.08 17.58 4.02
CA ARG A 60 9.85 18.23 3.57
C ARG A 60 8.87 18.37 4.72
N LYS A 61 8.15 19.51 4.76
CA LYS A 61 6.97 19.68 5.61
C LYS A 61 5.71 19.42 4.82
N LEU A 62 4.73 18.83 5.46
CA LEU A 62 3.41 18.67 4.87
C LEU A 62 2.83 20.08 4.61
N ARG A 63 2.31 20.27 3.42
CA ARG A 63 1.48 21.41 3.05
C ARG A 63 0.12 20.86 2.67
N SER A 64 -0.85 21.00 3.56
CA SER A 64 -2.21 20.60 3.22
C SER A 64 -2.75 21.55 2.15
N SER A 65 -3.40 20.95 1.14
CA SER A 65 -4.11 21.70 0.11
C SER A 65 -5.59 21.36 0.17
N SER A 66 -6.43 22.30 -0.21
CA SER A 66 -7.86 22.05 -0.36
C SER A 66 -8.10 21.20 -1.61
N GLY A 67 -9.01 20.23 -1.48
CA GLY A 67 -9.52 19.46 -2.60
C GLY A 67 -10.45 20.28 -3.51
N GLU A 68 -11.03 19.62 -4.48
CA GLU A 68 -11.99 20.24 -5.42
C GLU A 68 -13.23 20.84 -4.71
N SER A 69 -13.61 20.29 -3.57
CA SER A 69 -14.69 20.82 -2.71
C SER A 69 -14.30 22.09 -1.93
N GLY A 70 -13.04 22.50 -1.98
CA GLY A 70 -12.50 23.59 -1.17
C GLY A 70 -12.20 23.19 0.28
N GLU A 71 -12.42 21.94 0.66
CA GLU A 71 -12.15 21.43 1.99
C GLU A 71 -10.78 20.78 2.05
N VAL A 72 -10.12 20.89 3.21
CA VAL A 72 -8.87 20.21 3.50
C VAL A 72 -9.20 18.89 4.17
N ASP A 73 -8.59 17.80 3.71
CA ASP A 73 -8.73 16.48 4.32
C ASP A 73 -8.43 16.51 5.82
N ILE A 74 -9.24 15.83 6.62
CA ILE A 74 -9.15 15.87 8.09
C ILE A 74 -7.82 15.30 8.57
N ALA A 75 -7.33 14.21 7.96
CA ALA A 75 -6.07 13.59 8.34
C ALA A 75 -4.89 14.49 7.95
N ALA A 76 -4.94 15.13 6.77
CA ALA A 76 -3.93 16.10 6.34
C ALA A 76 -3.87 17.30 7.29
N ARG A 77 -5.03 17.82 7.71
CA ARG A 77 -5.13 18.92 8.69
C ARG A 77 -4.59 18.52 10.06
N PHE A 78 -4.89 17.31 10.50
CA PHE A 78 -4.37 16.79 11.76
C PHE A 78 -2.85 16.67 11.72
N GLU A 79 -2.30 16.11 10.64
CA GLU A 79 -0.86 15.93 10.49
C GLU A 79 -0.11 17.26 10.36
N GLU A 80 -0.68 18.24 9.65
CA GLU A 80 -0.11 19.59 9.54
C GLU A 80 0.00 20.27 10.91
N ARG A 81 -1.00 20.09 11.80
CA ARG A 81 -0.97 20.65 13.16
C ARG A 81 0.16 20.08 14.01
N ARG A 82 0.63 18.87 13.73
CA ARG A 82 1.77 18.26 14.41
C ARG A 82 3.09 18.93 14.05
N ASN A 83 3.11 19.74 13.00
CA ASN A 83 4.27 20.52 12.54
C ASN A 83 5.55 19.70 12.44
N ARG A 84 5.43 18.45 11.96
CA ARG A 84 6.57 17.55 11.76
C ARG A 84 7.16 17.73 10.38
N SER A 85 8.46 17.43 10.28
CA SER A 85 9.15 17.24 9.02
C SER A 85 9.22 15.77 8.65
N PHE A 86 9.18 15.48 7.37
CA PHE A 86 9.37 14.16 6.79
C PHE A 86 10.72 14.12 6.12
N VAL A 87 11.51 13.11 6.45
CA VAL A 87 12.83 12.89 5.86
C VAL A 87 12.71 11.78 4.83
N TYR A 88 13.05 12.10 3.59
CA TYR A 88 13.11 11.18 2.48
C TYR A 88 14.56 10.82 2.21
N CYS A 89 14.87 9.54 2.20
CA CYS A 89 16.17 9.01 1.86
C CYS A 89 16.08 8.37 0.47
N GLN A 90 16.89 8.87 -0.45
CA GLN A 90 16.88 8.43 -1.83
C GLN A 90 18.19 7.72 -2.16
N ALA A 91 18.09 6.44 -2.54
CA ALA A 91 19.21 5.67 -3.06
C ALA A 91 19.74 6.29 -4.37
N PRO A 92 21.01 6.10 -4.72
CA PRO A 92 21.61 6.66 -5.96
C PRO A 92 20.88 6.22 -7.22
N ASN A 93 20.30 5.03 -7.21
CA ASN A 93 19.54 4.46 -8.31
C ASN A 93 18.03 4.80 -8.27
N ALA A 94 17.55 5.51 -7.25
CA ALA A 94 16.15 5.94 -7.17
C ALA A 94 15.90 7.16 -8.06
N GLY A 95 14.82 7.09 -8.83
CA GLY A 95 14.44 8.13 -9.80
C GLY A 95 13.33 9.04 -9.29
N LEU A 96 12.92 9.95 -10.15
CA LEU A 96 11.84 10.89 -9.86
C LEU A 96 10.47 10.21 -9.81
N ILE A 97 10.34 9.00 -10.33
CA ILE A 97 9.11 8.20 -10.28
C ILE A 97 8.76 7.84 -8.84
N GLU A 98 9.75 7.50 -8.02
CA GLU A 98 9.59 7.19 -6.60
C GLU A 98 9.17 8.42 -5.78
N LEU A 99 9.55 9.60 -6.24
CA LEU A 99 9.16 10.87 -5.65
C LEU A 99 7.83 11.42 -6.21
N ASP A 100 7.20 10.67 -7.12
CA ASP A 100 5.99 11.08 -7.85
C ASP A 100 6.16 12.38 -8.68
N GLU A 101 7.36 12.61 -9.17
CA GLU A 101 7.73 13.77 -9.98
C GLU A 101 7.85 13.45 -11.47
N GLN A 102 7.64 12.19 -11.85
CA GLN A 102 7.58 11.72 -13.24
C GLN A 102 6.42 10.74 -13.44
N PRO A 103 5.88 10.66 -14.66
CA PRO A 103 4.90 9.63 -15.02
C PRO A 103 5.47 8.23 -14.80
N PRO A 104 4.63 7.26 -14.38
CA PRO A 104 5.06 5.87 -14.22
C PRO A 104 5.45 5.27 -15.56
N LEU A 105 6.45 4.40 -15.55
CA LEU A 105 6.77 3.55 -16.69
C LEU A 105 5.71 2.43 -16.84
N PRO A 106 5.64 1.76 -18.00
CA PRO A 106 4.87 0.53 -18.14
C PRO A 106 5.23 -0.47 -17.04
N HIS A 107 4.30 -1.37 -16.75
CA HIS A 107 4.49 -2.42 -15.75
C HIS A 107 5.76 -3.23 -16.02
N ASP A 108 6.47 -3.60 -14.96
CA ASP A 108 7.53 -4.59 -15.06
C ASP A 108 6.94 -5.92 -15.56
N SER A 109 7.45 -6.43 -16.67
CA SER A 109 6.92 -7.63 -17.31
C SER A 109 7.09 -8.87 -16.44
N ASN A 110 8.20 -8.99 -15.73
CA ASN A 110 8.46 -10.14 -14.87
C ASN A 110 7.53 -10.12 -13.65
N ALA A 111 7.29 -8.96 -13.07
CA ALA A 111 6.34 -8.82 -11.96
C ALA A 111 4.92 -9.18 -12.40
N LEU A 112 4.51 -8.76 -13.59
CA LEU A 112 3.20 -9.10 -14.14
C LEU A 112 3.07 -10.61 -14.43
N GLU A 113 4.10 -11.24 -14.99
CA GLU A 113 4.12 -12.68 -15.23
C GLU A 113 4.00 -13.49 -13.94
N ILE A 114 4.73 -13.10 -12.90
CA ILE A 114 4.62 -13.72 -11.57
C ILE A 114 3.19 -13.55 -11.02
N ALA A 115 2.65 -12.33 -11.09
CA ALA A 115 1.29 -12.07 -10.59
C ALA A 115 0.23 -12.89 -11.33
N LEU A 116 0.35 -13.05 -12.66
CA LEU A 116 -0.54 -13.90 -13.45
C LEU A 116 -0.37 -15.39 -13.11
N THR A 117 0.86 -15.82 -12.89
CA THR A 117 1.14 -17.22 -12.46
C THR A 117 0.50 -17.51 -11.12
N VAL A 118 0.67 -16.64 -10.13
CA VAL A 118 0.03 -16.76 -8.82
C VAL A 118 -1.50 -16.73 -8.95
N SER A 119 -2.03 -15.85 -9.79
CA SER A 119 -3.46 -15.79 -10.08
C SER A 119 -3.99 -17.12 -10.62
N GLY A 120 -3.25 -17.74 -11.54
CA GLY A 120 -3.59 -19.08 -12.05
C GLY A 120 -3.55 -20.16 -10.98
N MET A 121 -2.57 -20.13 -10.09
CA MET A 121 -2.48 -21.09 -8.96
C MET A 121 -3.65 -20.95 -7.99
N LEU A 122 -4.19 -19.75 -7.84
CA LEU A 122 -5.35 -19.47 -6.99
C LEU A 122 -6.67 -19.60 -7.74
N SER A 123 -6.67 -20.06 -8.99
CA SER A 123 -7.87 -20.11 -9.85
C SER A 123 -8.58 -18.75 -9.97
N ALA A 124 -7.84 -17.67 -9.82
CA ALA A 124 -8.37 -16.33 -9.93
C ALA A 124 -8.62 -15.94 -11.40
N HIS A 125 -9.55 -15.03 -11.60
CA HIS A 125 -9.92 -14.54 -12.93
C HIS A 125 -9.12 -13.30 -13.30
N PRO A 126 -8.24 -13.35 -14.32
CA PRO A 126 -7.52 -12.16 -14.79
C PRO A 126 -8.49 -11.09 -15.27
N VAL A 127 -8.20 -9.85 -14.93
CA VAL A 127 -9.01 -8.71 -15.42
C VAL A 127 -8.72 -8.42 -16.90
N PRO A 128 -9.71 -7.98 -17.67
CA PRO A 128 -9.52 -7.69 -19.10
C PRO A 128 -8.72 -6.41 -19.36
N LEU A 129 -8.57 -5.56 -18.36
CA LEU A 129 -7.86 -4.29 -18.46
C LEU A 129 -7.10 -4.01 -17.16
N LEU A 130 -5.81 -3.78 -17.29
CA LEU A 130 -4.97 -3.35 -16.16
C LEU A 130 -5.13 -1.84 -15.95
N GLN A 131 -5.66 -1.46 -14.81
CA GLN A 131 -5.77 -0.08 -14.39
C GLN A 131 -4.88 0.15 -13.18
N THR A 132 -3.95 1.08 -13.33
CA THR A 132 -3.10 1.49 -12.21
C THR A 132 -3.76 2.63 -11.46
N MET A 133 -3.99 2.42 -10.19
CA MET A 133 -4.54 3.42 -9.28
C MET A 133 -3.41 4.08 -8.49
N ARG A 134 -3.55 5.36 -8.21
CA ARG A 134 -2.73 6.06 -7.22
C ARG A 134 -3.47 6.02 -5.89
N LYS A 135 -2.84 5.42 -4.92
CA LYS A 135 -3.32 5.46 -3.54
C LYS A 135 -2.46 6.45 -2.77
N THR A 136 -3.03 7.56 -2.37
CA THR A 136 -2.40 8.48 -1.42
C THR A 136 -2.82 8.05 -0.02
N VAL A 137 -1.88 7.61 0.78
CA VAL A 137 -2.11 7.31 2.19
C VAL A 137 -1.70 8.53 2.99
N VAL A 138 -2.69 9.22 3.55
CA VAL A 138 -2.49 10.28 4.52
C VAL A 138 -3.04 9.74 5.83
N ASP A 139 -2.24 9.02 6.57
CA ASP A 139 -2.57 8.66 7.94
C ASP A 139 -1.75 9.53 8.92
N GLY A 140 -2.10 9.46 10.19
CA GLY A 140 -1.39 10.20 11.23
C GLY A 140 0.05 9.77 11.46
N SER A 141 0.53 8.70 10.80
CA SER A 141 1.87 8.15 10.97
C SER A 141 2.72 8.30 9.72
N ASN A 142 2.12 8.40 8.53
CA ASN A 142 2.85 8.39 7.27
C ASN A 142 2.12 9.16 6.17
N THR A 143 2.66 10.30 5.80
CA THR A 143 2.15 11.15 4.72
C THR A 143 2.84 10.93 3.39
N SER A 144 3.78 10.00 3.33
CA SER A 144 4.68 9.84 2.18
C SER A 144 4.22 8.80 1.16
N GLY A 145 3.08 8.17 1.40
CA GLY A 145 2.72 7.00 0.64
C GLY A 145 2.02 7.27 -0.67
N PHE A 146 2.76 7.40 -1.75
CA PHE A 146 2.20 7.08 -3.06
C PHE A 146 2.35 5.58 -3.28
N GLN A 147 1.23 4.89 -3.21
CA GLN A 147 1.16 3.52 -3.69
C GLN A 147 0.46 3.51 -5.04
N ARG A 148 1.12 2.94 -6.03
CA ARG A 148 0.50 2.61 -7.31
C ARG A 148 0.11 1.15 -7.25
N THR A 149 -1.20 0.91 -7.26
CA THR A 149 -1.75 -0.43 -7.19
C THR A 149 -2.41 -0.77 -8.51
N THR A 150 -2.09 -1.93 -9.05
CA THR A 150 -2.73 -2.46 -10.26
C THR A 150 -3.41 -3.77 -9.92
N ARG A 151 -4.72 -3.85 -10.15
CA ARG A 151 -5.46 -5.09 -10.02
C ARG A 151 -5.20 -5.98 -11.22
N VAL A 152 -4.70 -7.19 -10.98
CA VAL A 152 -4.38 -8.17 -12.02
C VAL A 152 -5.46 -9.24 -12.15
N ALA A 153 -6.02 -9.69 -11.03
CA ALA A 153 -7.06 -10.71 -11.01
C ALA A 153 -8.00 -10.52 -9.82
N THR A 154 -9.13 -11.24 -9.86
CA THR A 154 -10.15 -11.25 -8.80
C THR A 154 -10.67 -12.67 -8.59
N ASP A 155 -11.43 -12.86 -7.53
CA ASP A 155 -12.21 -14.08 -7.26
C ASP A 155 -11.35 -15.36 -7.21
N GLY A 156 -10.14 -15.23 -6.66
CA GLY A 156 -9.28 -16.37 -6.38
C GLY A 156 -9.73 -17.12 -5.13
N GLY A 157 -9.34 -18.37 -5.03
CA GLY A 157 -9.60 -19.22 -3.87
C GLY A 157 -8.34 -19.93 -3.40
N LEU A 158 -8.29 -20.20 -2.10
CA LEU A 158 -7.24 -21.02 -1.49
C LEU A 158 -7.90 -22.05 -0.57
N GLU A 159 -7.79 -23.30 -0.95
CA GLU A 159 -8.23 -24.41 -0.08
C GLU A 159 -7.27 -24.55 1.10
N THR A 160 -7.81 -24.50 2.30
CA THR A 160 -7.03 -24.69 3.53
C THR A 160 -7.60 -25.86 4.35
N GLU A 161 -6.86 -26.33 5.36
CA GLU A 161 -7.35 -27.36 6.29
C GLU A 161 -8.62 -26.94 7.05
N ASN A 162 -8.89 -25.64 7.11
CA ASN A 162 -10.06 -25.07 7.79
C ASN A 162 -11.19 -24.66 6.82
N GLY A 163 -11.06 -24.99 5.55
CA GLY A 163 -12.00 -24.63 4.47
C GLY A 163 -11.42 -23.61 3.48
N PRO A 164 -12.19 -23.22 2.47
CA PRO A 164 -11.79 -22.24 1.47
C PRO A 164 -11.70 -20.83 2.04
#